data_ccbdc7f067c02bde9b393e14a6056829
#
_entry.id   ccbdc7f067c02bde9b393e14a6056829
#
_cell.length_a   1.000
_cell.length_b   1.000
_cell.length_c   1.000
_cell.angle_alpha   90.00
_cell.angle_beta   90.00
_cell.angle_gamma   90.00
#
_symmetry.space_group_name_H-M   'P 1'
#
loop_
_entity.id
_entity.type
_entity.pdbx_description
1 polymer ?
#
loop_
_entity_poly.entity_id
_entity_poly.type
_entity_poly.pdbx_seq_one_letter_code
_entity_poly.pdbx_strand_id
1 'polypeptide(L)'
;MTVKAGDATGMSAVVTTETKEGITIESECIGKVYAETDCDKNVWTVYGEPETTFVVTRPNTVELTCASIVNRIPDVISAEAGYIPTSQMGELKYQKMAK
;
A
#
# COMPACT_ATOMS: atom_id res chain seq x y z
N MET A 1 -3.46 6.19 26.49
CA MET A 1 -3.67 7.45 25.76
C MET A 1 -5.14 7.79 25.84
N THR A 2 -5.50 9.00 26.24
CA THR A 2 -6.91 9.42 26.35
C THR A 2 -7.23 10.34 25.18
N VAL A 3 -8.17 9.97 24.35
CA VAL A 3 -8.67 10.76 23.22
C VAL A 3 -9.92 11.51 23.70
N LYS A 4 -9.97 12.80 23.49
CA LYS A 4 -11.12 13.63 23.88
C LYS A 4 -12.16 13.68 22.77
N ALA A 5 -13.40 13.96 23.12
CA ALA A 5 -14.45 14.21 22.13
C ALA A 5 -14.06 15.38 21.21
N GLY A 6 -14.08 15.15 19.92
CA GLY A 6 -13.67 16.11 18.89
C GLY A 6 -12.23 15.95 18.39
N ASP A 7 -11.40 15.12 19.03
CA ASP A 7 -10.07 14.81 18.52
C ASP A 7 -10.14 13.82 17.35
N ALA A 8 -9.26 14.01 16.37
CA ALA A 8 -9.11 13.06 15.28
C ALA A 8 -8.40 11.78 15.78
N THR A 9 -8.97 10.62 15.49
CA THR A 9 -8.40 9.31 15.87
C THR A 9 -7.76 8.57 14.71
N GLY A 10 -7.90 9.08 13.50
CA GLY A 10 -7.36 8.46 12.30
C GLY A 10 -7.65 9.27 11.05
N MET A 11 -7.17 8.74 9.95
CA MET A 11 -7.40 9.26 8.60
C MET A 11 -7.66 8.09 7.66
N SER A 12 -8.42 8.33 6.60
CA SER A 12 -8.60 7.43 5.48
C SER A 12 -8.38 8.19 4.17
N ALA A 13 -7.75 7.54 3.23
CA ALA A 13 -7.58 8.04 1.87
C ALA A 13 -8.02 6.95 0.90
N VAL A 14 -8.88 7.31 -0.04
CA VAL A 14 -9.40 6.41 -1.08
C VAL A 14 -8.95 6.90 -2.44
N VAL A 15 -8.44 6.00 -3.26
CA VAL A 15 -8.10 6.24 -4.65
C VAL A 15 -8.87 5.25 -5.51
N THR A 16 -9.63 5.77 -6.46
CA THR A 16 -10.37 4.98 -7.44
C THR A 16 -9.72 5.15 -8.82
N THR A 17 -9.45 4.04 -9.47
CA THR A 17 -8.89 3.98 -10.82
C THR A 17 -9.82 3.19 -11.72
N GLU A 18 -10.20 3.78 -12.84
CA GLU A 18 -10.94 3.10 -13.90
C GLU A 18 -9.97 2.73 -15.03
N THR A 19 -9.95 1.46 -15.40
CA THR A 19 -9.13 0.98 -16.51
C THR A 19 -9.87 1.13 -17.84
N LYS A 20 -9.13 1.12 -18.94
CA LYS A 20 -9.73 1.16 -20.28
C LYS A 20 -10.57 -0.08 -20.60
N GLU A 21 -10.30 -1.18 -19.91
CA GLU A 21 -11.00 -2.45 -20.02
C GLU A 21 -12.30 -2.49 -19.22
N GLY A 22 -12.62 -1.40 -18.49
CA GLY A 22 -13.84 -1.28 -17.68
C GLY A 22 -13.72 -1.92 -16.30
N ILE A 23 -12.49 -2.15 -15.82
CA ILE A 23 -12.26 -2.63 -14.45
C ILE A 23 -12.06 -1.41 -13.55
N THR A 24 -12.78 -1.37 -12.44
CA THR A 24 -12.58 -0.37 -11.39
C THR A 24 -11.72 -0.95 -10.29
N ILE A 25 -10.67 -0.23 -9.91
CA ILE A 25 -9.79 -0.57 -8.80
C ILE A 25 -9.95 0.52 -7.74
N GLU A 26 -10.36 0.14 -6.55
CA GLU A 26 -10.43 1.04 -5.41
C GLU A 26 -9.41 0.62 -4.36
N SER A 27 -8.60 1.57 -3.92
CA SER A 27 -7.61 1.39 -2.87
C SER A 27 -7.90 2.33 -1.72
N GLU A 28 -8.13 1.78 -0.54
CA GLU A 28 -8.30 2.54 0.68
C GLU A 28 -7.11 2.31 1.62
N CYS A 29 -6.54 3.40 2.13
CA CYS A 29 -5.50 3.38 3.16
C CYS A 29 -6.04 4.02 4.42
N ILE A 30 -6.12 3.24 5.50
CA ILE A 30 -6.63 3.69 6.80
C ILE A 30 -5.48 3.73 7.80
N GLY A 31 -5.19 4.91 8.34
CA GLY A 31 -4.30 5.09 9.48
C GLY A 31 -5.08 5.54 10.70
N LYS A 32 -5.02 4.79 11.80
CA LYS A 32 -5.77 5.13 13.02
C LYS A 32 -4.98 4.81 14.29
N VAL A 33 -5.39 5.43 15.39
CA VAL A 33 -4.95 5.01 16.72
C VAL A 33 -5.55 3.63 17.03
N TYR A 34 -4.69 2.65 17.33
CA TYR A 34 -5.13 1.28 17.57
C TYR A 34 -5.73 1.10 18.93
N ALA A 35 -6.88 0.43 19.00
CA ALA A 35 -7.40 -0.20 20.21
C ALA A 35 -6.69 -1.54 20.44
N GLU A 36 -6.88 -2.13 21.62
CA GLU A 36 -6.23 -3.40 22.01
C GLU A 36 -6.50 -4.56 21.04
N THR A 37 -7.66 -4.55 20.38
CA THR A 37 -8.09 -5.58 19.43
C THR A 37 -7.70 -5.29 17.98
N ASP A 38 -7.17 -4.10 17.72
CA ASP A 38 -6.79 -3.70 16.36
C ASP A 38 -5.44 -4.32 15.96
N CYS A 39 -5.29 -4.56 14.69
CA CYS A 39 -4.02 -4.95 14.10
C CYS A 39 -3.95 -4.49 12.63
N ASP A 40 -2.75 -4.41 12.12
CA ASP A 40 -2.53 -4.21 10.68
C ASP A 40 -3.22 -5.32 9.88
N LYS A 41 -3.91 -4.91 8.83
CA LYS A 41 -4.57 -5.83 7.89
C LYS A 41 -4.39 -5.34 6.47
N ASN A 42 -4.27 -6.28 5.56
CA ASN A 42 -4.34 -6.04 4.14
C ASN A 42 -5.48 -6.90 3.58
N VAL A 43 -6.50 -6.25 3.03
CA VAL A 43 -7.69 -6.93 2.52
C VAL A 43 -7.81 -6.64 1.03
N TRP A 44 -7.95 -7.67 0.24
CA TRP A 44 -8.18 -7.60 -1.19
C TRP A 44 -9.47 -8.33 -1.52
N THR A 45 -10.42 -7.62 -2.10
CA THR A 45 -11.66 -8.22 -2.57
C THR A 45 -11.76 -8.05 -4.08
N VAL A 46 -11.96 -9.15 -4.77
CA VAL A 46 -12.22 -9.19 -6.21
C VAL A 46 -13.70 -9.45 -6.39
N TYR A 47 -14.43 -8.44 -6.85
CA TYR A 47 -15.84 -8.55 -7.20
C TYR A 47 -15.94 -9.15 -8.62
N GLY A 48 -16.14 -10.43 -8.69
CA GLY A 48 -16.20 -11.17 -9.94
C GLY A 48 -16.90 -12.49 -9.74
N GLU A 49 -16.72 -13.44 -10.65
CA GLU A 49 -17.30 -14.77 -10.52
C GLU A 49 -16.19 -15.82 -10.52
N PRO A 50 -15.90 -16.43 -9.37
CA PRO A 50 -16.50 -16.17 -8.04
C PRO A 50 -15.96 -14.89 -7.38
N GLU A 51 -16.76 -14.27 -6.50
CA GLU A 51 -16.25 -13.25 -5.61
C GLU A 51 -15.22 -13.85 -4.66
N THR A 52 -14.07 -13.20 -4.54
CA THR A 52 -12.96 -13.74 -3.77
C THR A 52 -12.33 -12.68 -2.88
N THR A 53 -12.13 -13.00 -1.60
CA THR A 53 -11.48 -12.11 -0.64
C THR A 53 -10.23 -12.76 -0.06
N PHE A 54 -9.13 -12.01 -0.06
CA PHE A 54 -7.87 -12.39 0.59
C PHE A 54 -7.62 -11.45 1.77
N VAL A 55 -7.24 -12.01 2.91
CA VAL A 55 -6.92 -11.23 4.11
C VAL A 55 -5.55 -11.62 4.62
N VAL A 56 -4.66 -10.65 4.72
CA VAL A 56 -3.39 -10.79 5.42
C VAL A 56 -3.51 -10.05 6.75
N THR A 57 -3.41 -10.77 7.84
CA THR A 57 -3.45 -10.19 9.20
C THR A 57 -2.04 -10.08 9.75
N ARG A 58 -1.76 -8.96 10.43
CA ARG A 58 -0.48 -8.66 11.05
C ARG A 58 0.70 -8.81 10.08
N PRO A 59 0.65 -8.21 8.88
CA PRO A 59 1.80 -8.18 8.00
C PRO A 59 2.96 -7.47 8.70
N ASN A 60 4.19 -7.87 8.39
CA ASN A 60 5.36 -7.13 8.88
C ASN A 60 5.50 -5.84 8.06
N THR A 61 4.80 -4.79 8.47
CA THR A 61 4.72 -3.52 7.73
C THR A 61 6.07 -2.83 7.62
N VAL A 62 6.96 -2.99 8.59
CA VAL A 62 8.31 -2.41 8.57
C VAL A 62 9.14 -3.07 7.47
N GLU A 63 9.21 -4.38 7.43
CA GLU A 63 9.98 -5.11 6.40
C GLU A 63 9.41 -4.90 5.01
N LEU A 64 8.08 -4.87 4.86
CA LEU A 64 7.42 -4.60 3.58
C LEU A 64 7.76 -3.19 3.06
N THR A 65 7.78 -2.19 3.93
CA THR A 65 8.17 -0.83 3.57
C THR A 65 9.65 -0.77 3.19
N CYS A 66 10.52 -1.38 3.97
CA CYS A 66 11.95 -1.46 3.66
C CYS A 66 12.20 -2.17 2.32
N ALA A 67 11.51 -3.27 2.06
CA ALA A 67 11.62 -3.99 0.80
C ALA A 67 11.20 -3.13 -0.40
N SER A 68 10.13 -2.35 -0.27
CA SER A 68 9.69 -1.43 -1.32
C SER A 68 10.76 -0.39 -1.66
N ILE A 69 11.43 0.18 -0.65
CA ILE A 69 12.50 1.15 -0.83
C ILE A 69 13.72 0.51 -1.50
N VAL A 70 14.19 -0.62 -0.95
CA VAL A 70 15.36 -1.34 -1.47
C VAL A 70 15.16 -1.76 -2.93
N ASN A 71 13.98 -2.27 -3.26
CA ASN A 71 13.67 -2.69 -4.62
C ASN A 71 13.59 -1.52 -5.63
N ARG A 72 13.45 -0.27 -5.16
CA ARG A 72 13.48 0.94 -6.00
C ARG A 72 14.89 1.53 -6.23
N ILE A 73 15.89 1.08 -5.49
CA ILE A 73 17.26 1.62 -5.63
C ILE A 73 17.76 1.55 -7.09
N PRO A 74 17.65 0.43 -7.83
CA PRO A 74 18.10 0.38 -9.22
C PRO A 74 17.34 1.35 -10.14
N ASP A 75 16.05 1.54 -9.91
CA ASP A 75 15.24 2.48 -10.70
C ASP A 75 15.74 3.91 -10.48
N VAL A 76 16.04 4.28 -9.25
CA VAL A 76 16.56 5.62 -8.91
C VAL A 76 17.96 5.85 -9.50
N ILE A 77 18.82 4.83 -9.48
CA ILE A 77 20.18 4.93 -10.05
C ILE A 77 20.14 5.15 -11.57
N SER A 78 19.18 4.51 -12.25
CA SER A 78 19.03 4.60 -13.71
C SER A 78 18.18 5.79 -14.18
N ALA A 79 17.55 6.50 -13.27
CA ALA A 79 16.67 7.62 -13.58
C ALA A 79 17.46 8.89 -13.94
N GLU A 80 16.83 9.77 -14.69
CA GLU A 80 17.36 11.12 -14.93
C GLU A 80 17.41 11.94 -13.64
N ALA A 81 18.34 12.89 -13.57
CA ALA A 81 18.46 13.75 -12.40
C ALA A 81 17.20 14.63 -12.25
N GLY A 82 16.57 14.59 -11.06
CA GLY A 82 15.37 15.37 -10.78
C GLY A 82 14.44 14.70 -9.79
N TYR A 83 13.25 15.27 -9.63
CA TYR A 83 12.17 14.68 -8.86
C TYR A 83 11.34 13.76 -9.76
N ILE A 84 11.34 12.48 -9.44
CA ILE A 84 10.62 11.47 -10.22
C ILE A 84 9.59 10.80 -9.30
N PRO A 85 8.29 11.02 -9.53
CA PRO A 85 7.24 10.35 -8.77
C PRO A 85 7.17 8.86 -9.12
N THR A 86 6.70 8.04 -8.21
CA THR A 86 6.58 6.59 -8.40
C THR A 86 5.74 6.22 -9.63
N SER A 87 4.76 7.05 -10.00
CA SER A 87 3.95 6.85 -11.21
C SER A 87 4.72 6.93 -12.54
N GLN A 88 5.91 7.54 -12.53
CA GLN A 88 6.82 7.62 -13.69
C GLN A 88 7.90 6.54 -13.68
N MET A 89 8.02 5.80 -12.58
CA MET A 89 8.90 4.64 -12.48
C MET A 89 8.20 3.41 -13.09
N GLY A 90 8.96 2.48 -13.59
CA GLY A 90 8.44 1.19 -14.06
C GLY A 90 7.85 0.34 -12.92
N GLU A 91 7.43 -0.86 -13.25
CA GLU A 91 6.94 -1.83 -12.27
C GLU A 91 7.99 -2.08 -11.18
N LEU A 92 7.52 -2.19 -9.93
CA LEU A 92 8.40 -2.57 -8.82
C LEU A 92 8.86 -4.02 -8.99
N LYS A 93 10.14 -4.23 -9.16
CA LYS A 93 10.72 -5.56 -9.37
C LYS A 93 11.43 -6.04 -8.12
N TYR A 94 11.24 -7.32 -7.81
CA TYR A 94 12.01 -7.96 -6.75
C TYR A 94 13.51 -8.00 -7.13
N GLN A 95 14.34 -7.43 -6.25
CA GLN A 95 15.78 -7.46 -6.42
C GLN A 95 16.36 -8.70 -5.76
N LYS A 96 16.93 -9.58 -6.58
CA LYS A 96 17.64 -10.74 -6.08
C LYS A 96 18.97 -10.26 -5.51
N MET A 97 19.19 -10.43 -4.22
CA MET A 97 20.49 -10.15 -3.64
C MET A 97 21.53 -11.05 -4.30
N ALA A 98 22.58 -10.45 -4.85
CA ALA A 98 23.75 -11.22 -5.26
C ALA A 98 24.33 -11.90 -4.00
N LYS A 99 24.56 -13.22 -4.11
CA LYS A 99 25.26 -13.97 -3.07
C LYS A 99 26.73 -13.60 -3.08
#